data_93f832153005d96d4c79207386a9e283
#
_entry.id   93f832153005d96d4c79207386a9e283
#
_cell.length_a   1.000
_cell.length_b   1.000
_cell.length_c   1.000
_cell.angle_alpha   90.00
_cell.angle_beta   90.00
_cell.angle_gamma   90.00
#
_symmetry.space_group_name_H-M   'P 1'
#
loop_
_entity.id
_entity.type
_entity.pdbx_description
1 polymer ?
#
loop_
_entity_poly.entity_id
_entity_poly.type
_entity_poly.pdbx_seq_one_letter_code
_entity_poly.pdbx_strand_id
1 'polypeptide(L)'
;MKKIKKALISVSDKNNLKSILKILNKNKIQIISSGGTYKEIKRLKFKCTEISNYTGSPEILNGRVKTLHPKIHAGILYKRKDKSHYKDLIKNNYESIDLVIINFYPFEKIINSTSKHEKIIENIDIGGPTIARAAAKNYNDVTVITSINQYEELIQEIENNKGATSLDFRKKMSQIAFTETAYYDALISNYFNRINKTLFPEKKIITSNLIEKLRYGENPHQESAIYSKDKYLNIKQLNGKQLSYNNYNDIFAALSITKTLPRNVGTLIIKH
;
A
#
# COMPACT_ATOMS: atom_id res chain seq x y z
N MET A 1 -8.88 -4.53 -21.67
CA MET A 1 -7.76 -5.41 -21.25
C MET A 1 -6.43 -4.80 -21.65
N LYS A 2 -5.40 -4.92 -20.78
CA LYS A 2 -4.01 -4.55 -21.08
C LYS A 2 -3.10 -5.72 -20.74
N LYS A 3 -2.35 -6.20 -21.75
CA LYS A 3 -1.39 -7.29 -21.58
C LYS A 3 -0.14 -6.78 -20.85
N ILE A 4 0.32 -7.56 -19.89
CA ILE A 4 1.55 -7.26 -19.15
C ILE A 4 2.72 -7.94 -19.88
N LYS A 5 3.73 -7.14 -20.25
CA LYS A 5 4.98 -7.64 -20.83
C LYS A 5 6.16 -7.47 -19.89
N LYS A 6 6.13 -6.41 -19.07
CA LYS A 6 7.23 -6.06 -18.16
C LYS A 6 6.71 -5.58 -16.82
N ALA A 7 7.27 -6.14 -15.75
CA ALA A 7 6.96 -5.82 -14.36
C ALA A 7 8.17 -5.22 -13.64
N LEU A 8 7.95 -4.14 -12.90
CA LEU A 8 8.89 -3.61 -11.91
C LEU A 8 8.47 -4.09 -10.53
N ILE A 9 9.37 -4.78 -9.82
CA ILE A 9 9.11 -5.30 -8.49
C ILE A 9 10.14 -4.73 -7.51
N SER A 10 9.66 -3.99 -6.50
CA SER A 10 10.50 -3.48 -5.42
C SER A 10 9.71 -3.52 -4.11
N VAL A 11 9.95 -4.53 -3.31
CA VAL A 11 9.16 -4.82 -2.10
C VAL A 11 10.03 -4.91 -0.86
N SER A 12 9.60 -4.25 0.20
CA SER A 12 10.17 -4.36 1.54
C SER A 12 9.76 -5.69 2.18
N ASP A 13 8.46 -5.97 2.20
CA ASP A 13 7.90 -7.26 2.61
C ASP A 13 7.89 -8.24 1.42
N LYS A 14 8.61 -9.35 1.56
CA LYS A 14 8.81 -10.38 0.52
C LYS A 14 7.94 -11.61 0.72
N ASN A 15 7.03 -11.58 1.70
CA ASN A 15 6.11 -12.69 1.91
C ASN A 15 5.27 -12.93 0.64
N ASN A 16 5.03 -14.20 0.32
CA ASN A 16 4.28 -14.63 -0.85
C ASN A 16 4.84 -14.18 -2.21
N LEU A 17 6.06 -13.59 -2.27
CA LEU A 17 6.67 -13.14 -3.54
C LEU A 17 6.79 -14.29 -4.54
N LYS A 18 7.08 -15.52 -4.07
CA LYS A 18 7.24 -16.70 -4.94
C LYS A 18 5.98 -17.01 -5.75
N SER A 19 4.78 -16.80 -5.20
CA SER A 19 3.52 -17.03 -5.93
C SER A 19 3.38 -16.07 -7.11
N ILE A 20 3.67 -14.79 -6.89
CA ILE A 20 3.69 -13.77 -7.95
C ILE A 20 4.72 -14.11 -9.03
N LEU A 21 5.94 -14.48 -8.64
CA LEU A 21 6.98 -14.82 -9.60
C LEU A 21 6.60 -16.01 -10.50
N LYS A 22 5.89 -17.00 -9.93
CA LYS A 22 5.39 -18.15 -10.71
C LYS A 22 4.44 -17.71 -11.81
N ILE A 23 3.43 -16.87 -11.50
CA ILE A 23 2.45 -16.44 -12.50
C ILE A 23 3.07 -15.51 -13.55
N LEU A 24 3.99 -14.62 -13.16
CA LEU A 24 4.71 -13.78 -14.10
C LEU A 24 5.58 -14.62 -15.06
N ASN A 25 6.30 -15.61 -14.54
CA ASN A 25 7.13 -16.51 -15.35
C ASN A 25 6.28 -17.37 -16.31
N LYS A 26 5.15 -17.92 -15.84
CA LYS A 26 4.19 -18.68 -16.67
C LYS A 26 3.71 -17.86 -17.87
N ASN A 27 3.51 -16.55 -17.68
CA ASN A 27 3.07 -15.63 -18.73
C ASN A 27 4.22 -14.95 -19.49
N LYS A 28 5.49 -15.37 -19.29
CA LYS A 28 6.69 -14.82 -19.92
C LYS A 28 6.86 -13.31 -19.70
N ILE A 29 6.43 -12.80 -18.55
CA ILE A 29 6.56 -11.39 -18.19
C ILE A 29 7.98 -11.13 -17.71
N GLN A 30 8.65 -10.15 -18.32
CA GLN A 30 9.98 -9.73 -17.90
C GLN A 30 9.95 -9.02 -16.56
N ILE A 31 10.94 -9.29 -15.71
CA ILE A 31 11.00 -8.69 -14.36
C ILE A 31 12.21 -7.79 -14.24
N ILE A 32 12.00 -6.57 -13.77
CA ILE A 32 13.02 -5.63 -13.34
C ILE A 32 12.88 -5.49 -11.81
N SER A 33 14.00 -5.46 -11.10
CA SER A 33 13.99 -5.29 -9.65
C SER A 33 15.28 -4.66 -9.14
N SER A 34 15.26 -4.19 -7.90
CA SER A 34 16.40 -3.55 -7.26
C SER A 34 16.73 -4.14 -5.89
N GLY A 35 17.95 -3.95 -5.45
CA GLY A 35 18.42 -4.20 -4.09
C GLY A 35 18.05 -5.56 -3.53
N GLY A 36 17.48 -5.56 -2.31
CA GLY A 36 17.10 -6.79 -1.61
C GLY A 36 16.03 -7.62 -2.32
N THR A 37 15.15 -7.00 -3.10
CA THR A 37 14.13 -7.71 -3.88
C THR A 37 14.76 -8.46 -5.04
N TYR A 38 15.70 -7.85 -5.76
CA TYR A 38 16.47 -8.52 -6.82
C TYR A 38 17.21 -9.76 -6.28
N LYS A 39 17.93 -9.60 -5.15
CA LYS A 39 18.64 -10.72 -4.51
C LYS A 39 17.68 -11.87 -4.17
N GLU A 40 16.51 -11.57 -3.65
CA GLU A 40 15.50 -12.57 -3.30
C GLU A 40 14.93 -13.28 -4.54
N ILE A 41 14.62 -12.55 -5.61
CA ILE A 41 14.14 -13.14 -6.87
C ILE A 41 15.19 -14.10 -7.43
N LYS A 42 16.47 -13.72 -7.39
CA LYS A 42 17.58 -14.59 -7.83
C LYS A 42 17.74 -15.83 -6.94
N ARG A 43 17.59 -15.66 -5.60
CA ARG A 43 17.62 -16.78 -4.65
C ARG A 43 16.50 -17.79 -4.95
N LEU A 44 15.32 -17.28 -5.35
CA LEU A 44 14.19 -18.11 -5.76
C LEU A 44 14.33 -18.72 -7.17
N LYS A 45 15.47 -18.49 -7.85
CA LYS A 45 15.81 -19.02 -9.17
C LYS A 45 14.94 -18.52 -10.34
N PHE A 46 14.37 -17.30 -10.21
CA PHE A 46 13.67 -16.64 -11.32
C PHE A 46 14.57 -15.68 -12.07
N LYS A 47 14.31 -15.52 -13.39
CA LYS A 47 15.00 -14.54 -14.24
C LYS A 47 14.55 -13.13 -13.85
N CYS A 48 15.53 -12.23 -13.68
CA CYS A 48 15.26 -10.83 -13.30
C CYS A 48 16.43 -9.96 -13.78
N THR A 49 16.13 -8.79 -14.30
CA THR A 49 17.12 -7.75 -14.63
C THR A 49 17.27 -6.80 -13.45
N GLU A 50 18.51 -6.54 -13.04
CA GLU A 50 18.77 -5.55 -12.01
C GLU A 50 18.52 -4.14 -12.55
N ILE A 51 17.98 -3.26 -11.70
CA ILE A 51 17.55 -1.93 -12.12
C ILE A 51 18.72 -1.07 -12.62
N SER A 52 19.89 -1.21 -12.03
CA SER A 52 21.12 -0.54 -12.47
C SER A 52 21.50 -0.95 -13.91
N ASN A 53 21.40 -2.22 -14.25
CA ASN A 53 21.65 -2.70 -15.61
C ASN A 53 20.54 -2.23 -16.58
N TYR A 54 19.29 -2.16 -16.11
CA TYR A 54 18.18 -1.68 -16.92
C TYR A 54 18.29 -0.19 -17.23
N THR A 55 18.62 0.63 -16.23
CA THR A 55 18.77 2.08 -16.38
C THR A 55 20.09 2.51 -17.02
N GLY A 56 21.14 1.73 -16.83
CA GLY A 56 22.52 2.12 -17.12
C GLY A 56 23.13 3.02 -16.05
N SER A 57 22.45 3.23 -14.92
CA SER A 57 22.88 4.09 -13.82
C SER A 57 23.12 3.27 -12.55
N PRO A 58 24.24 3.43 -11.86
CA PRO A 58 24.49 2.74 -10.60
C PRO A 58 23.56 3.26 -9.50
N GLU A 59 23.41 2.46 -8.45
CA GLU A 59 22.84 2.97 -7.19
C GLU A 59 23.81 3.98 -6.56
N ILE A 60 23.31 5.14 -6.17
CA ILE A 60 24.11 6.18 -5.53
C ILE A 60 23.54 6.56 -4.16
N LEU A 61 24.30 7.29 -3.34
CA LEU A 61 23.92 7.73 -2.01
C LEU A 61 23.45 6.56 -1.12
N ASN A 62 24.21 5.47 -1.11
CA ASN A 62 23.89 4.24 -0.36
C ASN A 62 22.51 3.65 -0.67
N GLY A 63 22.06 3.78 -1.94
CA GLY A 63 20.79 3.25 -2.40
C GLY A 63 19.58 4.17 -2.21
N ARG A 64 19.77 5.41 -1.74
CA ARG A 64 18.69 6.42 -1.67
C ARG A 64 18.18 6.80 -3.06
N VAL A 65 19.05 6.72 -4.08
CA VAL A 65 18.70 6.99 -5.48
C VAL A 65 19.03 5.75 -6.30
N LYS A 66 17.99 5.03 -6.69
CA LYS A 66 18.09 3.84 -7.54
C LYS A 66 16.92 3.70 -8.50
N THR A 67 15.72 4.03 -8.05
CA THR A 67 14.49 3.94 -8.85
C THR A 67 14.02 5.29 -9.38
N LEU A 68 14.56 6.40 -8.86
CA LEU A 68 14.25 7.77 -9.30
C LEU A 68 15.04 8.07 -10.57
N HIS A 69 14.63 7.46 -11.69
CA HIS A 69 15.29 7.57 -12.97
C HIS A 69 14.29 7.82 -14.09
N PRO A 70 14.57 8.73 -15.07
CA PRO A 70 13.66 9.04 -16.17
C PRO A 70 13.20 7.81 -16.94
N LYS A 71 14.06 6.84 -17.20
CA LYS A 71 13.73 5.59 -17.90
C LYS A 71 12.64 4.78 -17.22
N ILE A 72 12.63 4.76 -15.87
CA ILE A 72 11.61 4.07 -15.07
C ILE A 72 10.29 4.85 -15.16
N HIS A 73 10.34 6.14 -14.85
CA HIS A 73 9.14 6.96 -14.78
C HIS A 73 8.49 7.17 -16.14
N ALA A 74 9.27 7.36 -17.21
CA ALA A 74 8.75 7.43 -18.57
C ALA A 74 8.10 6.11 -18.98
N GLY A 75 8.73 4.95 -18.68
CA GLY A 75 8.17 3.62 -18.96
C GLY A 75 6.81 3.39 -18.28
N ILE A 76 6.59 3.99 -17.11
CA ILE A 76 5.33 3.92 -16.35
C ILE A 76 4.32 4.97 -16.85
N LEU A 77 4.73 6.23 -16.99
CA LEU A 77 3.83 7.38 -17.13
C LEU A 77 3.35 7.64 -18.56
N TYR A 78 4.04 7.15 -19.61
CA TYR A 78 3.60 7.44 -20.96
C TYR A 78 2.22 6.83 -21.28
N LYS A 79 1.38 7.61 -21.93
CA LYS A 79 0.06 7.17 -22.39
C LYS A 79 0.23 6.33 -23.65
N ARG A 80 -0.18 5.04 -23.63
CA ARG A 80 0.05 4.09 -24.74
C ARG A 80 -0.63 4.50 -26.06
N LYS A 81 -1.69 5.31 -25.98
CA LYS A 81 -2.43 5.82 -27.14
C LYS A 81 -1.89 7.15 -27.66
N ASP A 82 -0.98 7.80 -26.96
CA ASP A 82 -0.42 9.10 -27.32
C ASP A 82 0.81 8.91 -28.20
N LYS A 83 0.72 9.35 -29.47
CA LYS A 83 1.81 9.20 -30.44
C LYS A 83 3.05 10.06 -30.10
N SER A 84 2.87 11.20 -29.44
CA SER A 84 3.98 12.06 -29.03
C SER A 84 4.77 11.40 -27.89
N HIS A 85 4.07 10.88 -26.88
CA HIS A 85 4.70 10.12 -25.80
C HIS A 85 5.43 8.87 -26.30
N TYR A 86 4.87 8.19 -27.30
CA TYR A 86 5.54 7.03 -27.90
C TYR A 86 6.82 7.42 -28.63
N LYS A 87 6.80 8.52 -29.39
CA LYS A 87 8.02 9.06 -30.06
C LYS A 87 9.12 9.40 -29.04
N ASP A 88 8.76 10.06 -27.93
CA ASP A 88 9.72 10.39 -26.87
C ASP A 88 10.31 9.13 -26.23
N LEU A 89 9.51 8.11 -26.01
CA LEU A 89 9.97 6.83 -25.45
C LEU A 89 11.02 6.18 -26.36
N ILE A 90 10.71 6.06 -27.66
CA ILE A 90 11.61 5.45 -28.65
C ILE A 90 12.89 6.26 -28.84
N LYS A 91 12.77 7.60 -28.94
CA LYS A 91 13.93 8.51 -29.09
C LYS A 91 14.96 8.33 -27.97
N ASN A 92 14.48 8.06 -26.76
CA ASN A 92 15.32 7.86 -25.59
C ASN A 92 15.70 6.39 -25.35
N ASN A 93 15.30 5.48 -26.23
CA ASN A 93 15.50 4.02 -26.07
C ASN A 93 14.93 3.51 -24.72
N TYR A 94 13.73 3.95 -24.38
CA TYR A 94 13.00 3.54 -23.20
C TYR A 94 11.90 2.53 -23.57
N GLU A 95 11.53 1.70 -22.62
CA GLU A 95 10.51 0.66 -22.81
C GLU A 95 9.36 0.80 -21.82
N SER A 96 8.21 0.19 -22.17
CA SER A 96 7.05 0.20 -21.29
C SER A 96 7.26 -0.66 -20.04
N ILE A 97 6.70 -0.19 -18.93
CA ILE A 97 6.50 -0.96 -17.70
C ILE A 97 4.99 -1.05 -17.51
N ASP A 98 4.44 -2.26 -17.47
CA ASP A 98 3.00 -2.50 -17.51
C ASP A 98 2.43 -2.90 -16.16
N LEU A 99 3.29 -3.39 -15.25
CA LEU A 99 2.96 -3.80 -13.89
C LEU A 99 4.01 -3.25 -12.92
N VAL A 100 3.55 -2.66 -11.85
CA VAL A 100 4.37 -2.23 -10.71
C VAL A 100 3.90 -2.97 -9.46
N ILE A 101 4.81 -3.69 -8.80
CA ILE A 101 4.57 -4.32 -7.51
C ILE A 101 5.54 -3.69 -6.51
N ILE A 102 5.00 -2.94 -5.58
CA ILE A 102 5.80 -2.16 -4.65
C ILE A 102 5.09 -2.04 -3.31
N ASN A 103 5.76 -2.36 -2.23
CA ASN A 103 5.30 -2.02 -0.90
C ASN A 103 6.36 -1.19 -0.18
N PHE A 104 5.91 -0.30 0.69
CA PHE A 104 6.77 0.70 1.30
C PHE A 104 7.54 0.14 2.50
N TYR A 105 8.56 0.85 2.93
CA TYR A 105 9.21 0.54 4.20
C TYR A 105 8.20 0.66 5.35
N PRO A 106 8.26 -0.24 6.35
CA PRO A 106 7.27 -0.32 7.39
C PRO A 106 7.45 0.80 8.44
N PHE A 107 7.22 2.05 8.03
CA PHE A 107 7.45 3.26 8.85
C PHE A 107 6.72 3.20 10.19
N GLU A 108 5.46 2.74 10.20
CA GLU A 108 4.66 2.56 11.42
C GLU A 108 5.34 1.61 12.43
N LYS A 109 5.93 0.51 11.93
CA LYS A 109 6.68 -0.42 12.80
C LYS A 109 7.95 0.22 13.34
N ILE A 110 8.62 1.02 12.53
CA ILE A 110 9.87 1.69 12.91
C ILE A 110 9.63 2.72 14.01
N ILE A 111 8.65 3.61 13.86
CA ILE A 111 8.34 4.62 14.88
C ILE A 111 7.89 4.03 16.22
N ASN A 112 7.36 2.80 16.21
CA ASN A 112 6.96 2.07 17.42
C ASN A 112 8.10 1.23 18.01
N SER A 113 9.18 0.96 17.26
CA SER A 113 10.30 0.10 17.68
C SER A 113 11.51 0.86 18.19
N THR A 114 11.66 2.14 17.88
CA THR A 114 12.81 2.96 18.26
C THR A 114 12.45 4.42 18.47
N SER A 115 13.14 5.08 19.38
CA SER A 115 13.09 6.54 19.58
C SER A 115 14.22 7.29 18.86
N LYS A 116 15.16 6.59 18.20
CA LYS A 116 16.30 7.21 17.52
C LYS A 116 15.82 7.92 16.25
N HIS A 117 15.77 9.26 16.30
CA HIS A 117 15.26 10.11 15.21
C HIS A 117 15.91 9.81 13.86
N GLU A 118 17.25 9.78 13.82
CA GLU A 118 18.01 9.52 12.58
C GLU A 118 17.61 8.19 11.92
N LYS A 119 17.43 7.13 12.74
CA LYS A 119 17.00 5.82 12.22
C LYS A 119 15.58 5.88 11.66
N ILE A 120 14.70 6.67 12.26
CA ILE A 120 13.33 6.85 11.77
C ILE A 120 13.35 7.58 10.43
N ILE A 121 14.11 8.67 10.33
CA ILE A 121 14.24 9.46 9.09
C ILE A 121 14.82 8.62 7.96
N GLU A 122 15.86 7.82 8.22
CA GLU A 122 16.47 6.96 7.19
C GLU A 122 15.51 5.89 6.66
N ASN A 123 14.46 5.54 7.39
CA ASN A 123 13.43 4.61 6.94
C ASN A 123 12.22 5.29 6.28
N ILE A 124 12.31 6.57 5.94
CA ILE A 124 11.31 7.22 5.08
C ILE A 124 11.57 6.78 3.63
N ASP A 125 10.61 6.07 3.06
CA ASP A 125 10.68 5.61 1.66
C ASP A 125 10.29 6.75 0.72
N ILE A 126 11.21 7.14 -0.17
CA ILE A 126 10.98 8.15 -1.21
C ILE A 126 10.61 7.48 -2.52
N GLY A 127 11.37 6.47 -2.92
CA GLY A 127 11.23 5.82 -4.22
C GLY A 127 9.94 5.03 -4.36
N GLY A 128 9.55 4.31 -3.32
CA GLY A 128 8.35 3.49 -3.29
C GLY A 128 7.08 4.29 -3.58
N PRO A 129 6.74 5.28 -2.75
CA PRO A 129 5.57 6.13 -2.97
C PRO A 129 5.58 6.86 -4.32
N THR A 130 6.75 7.33 -4.77
CA THR A 130 6.87 8.02 -6.06
C THR A 130 6.48 7.10 -7.23
N ILE A 131 6.98 5.87 -7.26
CA ILE A 131 6.65 4.87 -8.29
C ILE A 131 5.19 4.44 -8.20
N ALA A 132 4.69 4.19 -6.99
CA ALA A 132 3.29 3.83 -6.77
C ALA A 132 2.34 4.90 -7.32
N ARG A 133 2.61 6.17 -7.04
CA ARG A 133 1.83 7.31 -7.55
C ARG A 133 1.91 7.44 -9.07
N ALA A 134 3.09 7.23 -9.66
CA ALA A 134 3.25 7.26 -11.11
C ALA A 134 2.42 6.18 -11.80
N ALA A 135 2.47 4.94 -11.31
CA ALA A 135 1.69 3.82 -11.84
C ALA A 135 0.19 4.02 -11.61
N ALA A 136 -0.22 4.43 -10.42
CA ALA A 136 -1.61 4.72 -10.09
C ALA A 136 -2.20 5.83 -10.98
N LYS A 137 -1.47 6.91 -11.23
CA LYS A 137 -1.89 7.98 -12.14
C LYS A 137 -2.15 7.47 -13.56
N ASN A 138 -1.38 6.50 -14.02
CA ASN A 138 -1.51 5.93 -15.37
C ASN A 138 -2.27 4.59 -15.38
N TYR A 139 -3.26 4.39 -14.51
CA TYR A 139 -4.03 3.16 -14.38
C TYR A 139 -4.72 2.70 -15.68
N ASN A 140 -4.95 3.59 -16.64
CA ASN A 140 -5.45 3.21 -17.94
C ASN A 140 -4.53 2.21 -18.67
N ASP A 141 -3.24 2.28 -18.40
CA ASP A 141 -2.22 1.52 -19.08
C ASP A 141 -1.35 0.63 -18.17
N VAL A 142 -1.28 0.92 -16.88
CA VAL A 142 -0.39 0.27 -15.90
C VAL A 142 -1.19 -0.28 -14.71
N THR A 143 -0.83 -1.49 -14.29
CA THR A 143 -1.31 -2.09 -13.05
C THR A 143 -0.36 -1.74 -11.91
N VAL A 144 -0.90 -1.36 -10.75
CA VAL A 144 -0.12 -1.11 -9.52
C VAL A 144 -0.60 -2.01 -8.39
N ILE A 145 0.33 -2.61 -7.65
CA ILE A 145 0.08 -3.43 -6.47
C ILE A 145 0.95 -2.87 -5.35
N THR A 146 0.35 -2.53 -4.22
CA THR A 146 1.03 -1.88 -3.09
C THR A 146 1.06 -2.71 -1.81
N SER A 147 0.35 -3.85 -1.79
CA SER A 147 0.28 -4.73 -0.63
C SER A 147 0.30 -6.21 -1.03
N ILE A 148 0.88 -7.03 -0.15
CA ILE A 148 0.84 -8.50 -0.28
C ILE A 148 -0.59 -9.06 -0.27
N ASN A 149 -1.53 -8.37 0.36
CA ASN A 149 -2.95 -8.76 0.42
C ASN A 149 -3.64 -8.70 -0.96
N GLN A 150 -3.04 -8.02 -1.94
CA GLN A 150 -3.55 -7.91 -3.30
C GLN A 150 -2.99 -9.01 -4.23
N TYR A 151 -2.05 -9.84 -3.76
CA TYR A 151 -1.36 -10.79 -4.62
C TYR A 151 -2.27 -11.86 -5.17
N GLU A 152 -3.17 -12.38 -4.36
CA GLU A 152 -4.11 -13.42 -4.81
C GLU A 152 -5.06 -12.88 -5.90
N GLU A 153 -5.61 -11.69 -5.68
CA GLU A 153 -6.47 -11.04 -6.67
C GLU A 153 -5.72 -10.74 -7.98
N LEU A 154 -4.45 -10.30 -7.91
CA LEU A 154 -3.62 -10.11 -9.09
C LEU A 154 -3.37 -11.43 -9.84
N ILE A 155 -3.08 -12.51 -9.12
CA ILE A 155 -2.86 -13.84 -9.72
C ILE A 155 -4.10 -14.29 -10.48
N GLN A 156 -5.27 -14.21 -9.84
CA GLN A 156 -6.56 -14.57 -10.47
C GLN A 156 -6.84 -13.70 -11.69
N GLU A 157 -6.60 -12.39 -11.60
CA GLU A 157 -6.79 -11.46 -12.71
C GLU A 157 -5.89 -11.80 -13.91
N ILE A 158 -4.62 -12.11 -13.69
CA ILE A 158 -3.66 -12.50 -14.73
C ILE A 158 -4.02 -13.86 -15.33
N GLU A 159 -4.47 -14.84 -14.54
CA GLU A 159 -4.86 -16.16 -15.02
C GLU A 159 -6.11 -16.10 -15.87
N ASN A 160 -7.16 -15.47 -15.37
CA ASN A 160 -8.44 -15.34 -16.06
C ASN A 160 -8.32 -14.58 -17.38
N ASN A 161 -7.38 -13.64 -17.46
CA ASN A 161 -7.19 -12.75 -18.60
C ASN A 161 -5.93 -13.07 -19.44
N LYS A 162 -5.38 -14.29 -19.34
CA LYS A 162 -4.26 -14.78 -20.16
C LYS A 162 -3.06 -13.83 -20.18
N GLY A 163 -2.67 -13.32 -19.02
CA GLY A 163 -1.51 -12.40 -18.86
C GLY A 163 -1.87 -10.92 -19.02
N ALA A 164 -3.14 -10.56 -18.94
CA ALA A 164 -3.62 -9.19 -19.01
C ALA A 164 -4.38 -8.79 -17.75
N THR A 165 -4.69 -7.49 -17.61
CA THR A 165 -5.56 -6.95 -16.56
C THR A 165 -6.70 -6.12 -17.15
N SER A 166 -7.86 -6.15 -16.51
CA SER A 166 -9.02 -5.33 -16.85
C SER A 166 -8.84 -3.88 -16.43
N LEU A 167 -9.60 -2.98 -17.00
CA LEU A 167 -9.59 -1.57 -16.62
C LEU A 167 -10.11 -1.37 -15.18
N ASP A 168 -11.17 -2.11 -14.84
CA ASP A 168 -11.80 -2.00 -13.51
C ASP A 168 -10.84 -2.47 -12.41
N PHE A 169 -10.12 -3.57 -12.65
CA PHE A 169 -9.05 -4.01 -11.74
C PHE A 169 -7.99 -2.93 -11.56
N ARG A 170 -7.46 -2.35 -12.64
CA ARG A 170 -6.45 -1.31 -12.56
C ARG A 170 -6.95 -0.04 -11.86
N LYS A 171 -8.21 0.34 -12.09
CA LYS A 171 -8.84 1.49 -11.43
C LYS A 171 -8.97 1.25 -9.93
N LYS A 172 -9.42 0.05 -9.52
CA LYS A 172 -9.50 -0.38 -8.13
C LYS A 172 -8.11 -0.34 -7.46
N MET A 173 -7.09 -0.91 -8.10
CA MET A 173 -5.73 -0.93 -7.57
C MET A 173 -5.12 0.48 -7.49
N SER A 174 -5.44 1.36 -8.43
CA SER A 174 -5.03 2.78 -8.38
C SER A 174 -5.62 3.50 -7.18
N GLN A 175 -6.91 3.31 -6.89
CA GLN A 175 -7.56 3.86 -5.70
C GLN A 175 -6.84 3.41 -4.42
N ILE A 176 -6.58 2.12 -4.29
CA ILE A 176 -5.88 1.55 -3.12
C ILE A 176 -4.47 2.14 -3.01
N ALA A 177 -3.73 2.23 -4.12
CA ALA A 177 -2.37 2.78 -4.11
C ALA A 177 -2.32 4.25 -3.65
N PHE A 178 -3.28 5.08 -4.06
CA PHE A 178 -3.37 6.45 -3.55
C PHE A 178 -3.76 6.50 -2.06
N THR A 179 -4.61 5.60 -1.60
CA THR A 179 -4.92 5.46 -0.17
C THR A 179 -3.68 5.08 0.63
N GLU A 180 -2.90 4.10 0.17
CA GLU A 180 -1.66 3.67 0.83
C GLU A 180 -0.62 4.80 0.88
N THR A 181 -0.44 5.56 -0.21
CA THR A 181 0.50 6.70 -0.19
C THR A 181 0.03 7.82 0.74
N ALA A 182 -1.27 8.13 0.76
CA ALA A 182 -1.83 9.14 1.65
C ALA A 182 -1.70 8.74 3.12
N TYR A 183 -1.97 7.47 3.44
CA TYR A 183 -1.81 6.92 4.79
C TYR A 183 -0.35 6.97 5.23
N TYR A 184 0.58 6.58 4.34
CA TYR A 184 2.01 6.61 4.60
C TYR A 184 2.51 8.03 4.91
N ASP A 185 2.17 9.01 4.07
CA ASP A 185 2.55 10.42 4.27
C ASP A 185 1.91 11.01 5.54
N ALA A 186 0.70 10.59 5.86
CA ALA A 186 0.03 11.01 7.09
C ALA A 186 0.73 10.51 8.35
N LEU A 187 1.25 9.28 8.36
CA LEU A 187 2.06 8.76 9.47
C LEU A 187 3.33 9.58 9.66
N ILE A 188 4.01 9.94 8.56
CA ILE A 188 5.22 10.77 8.59
C ILE A 188 4.89 12.17 9.12
N SER A 189 3.84 12.81 8.60
CA SER A 189 3.38 14.13 9.05
C SER A 189 3.04 14.14 10.55
N ASN A 190 2.30 13.14 11.01
CA ASN A 190 1.95 13.00 12.43
C ASN A 190 3.18 12.74 13.33
N TYR A 191 4.19 12.03 12.81
CA TYR A 191 5.45 11.86 13.51
C TYR A 191 6.15 13.21 13.71
N PHE A 192 6.28 14.04 12.66
CA PHE A 192 6.88 15.37 12.76
C PHE A 192 6.10 16.31 13.68
N ASN A 193 4.77 16.32 13.62
CA ASN A 193 3.94 17.10 14.55
C ASN A 193 4.22 16.71 16.00
N ARG A 194 4.39 15.41 16.29
CA ARG A 194 4.70 14.92 17.64
C ARG A 194 6.06 15.38 18.13
N ILE A 195 7.13 15.24 17.34
CA ILE A 195 8.49 15.62 17.75
C ILE A 195 8.64 17.14 17.91
N ASN A 196 7.95 17.91 17.07
CA ASN A 196 7.93 19.37 17.14
C ASN A 196 6.94 19.92 18.18
N LYS A 197 6.21 19.03 18.88
CA LYS A 197 5.17 19.40 19.88
C LYS A 197 4.09 20.35 19.30
N THR A 198 3.78 20.21 18.02
CA THR A 198 2.77 21.03 17.33
C THR A 198 1.38 20.55 17.73
N LEU A 199 0.71 21.28 18.62
CA LEU A 199 -0.63 20.95 19.10
C LEU A 199 -1.72 21.24 18.08
N PHE A 200 -1.58 22.33 17.34
CA PHE A 200 -2.56 22.83 16.38
C PHE A 200 -1.91 23.08 15.00
N PRO A 201 -1.67 22.01 14.20
CA PRO A 201 -1.17 22.19 12.85
C PRO A 201 -2.24 22.83 11.97
N GLU A 202 -1.86 23.62 10.95
CA GLU A 202 -2.80 24.22 10.00
C GLU A 202 -3.67 23.16 9.30
N LYS A 203 -3.08 21.98 9.00
CA LYS A 203 -3.78 20.82 8.44
C LYS A 203 -3.59 19.63 9.34
N LYS A 204 -4.68 19.16 9.94
CA LYS A 204 -4.68 17.96 10.79
C LYS A 204 -5.06 16.74 9.97
N ILE A 205 -4.21 15.72 9.99
CA ILE A 205 -4.46 14.46 9.29
C ILE A 205 -4.76 13.38 10.34
N ILE A 206 -5.95 12.75 10.21
CA ILE A 206 -6.37 11.64 11.06
C ILE A 206 -6.33 10.38 10.21
N THR A 207 -5.57 9.38 10.67
CA THR A 207 -5.49 8.07 10.03
C THR A 207 -6.12 7.02 10.90
N SER A 208 -6.82 6.07 10.28
CA SER A 208 -7.38 4.92 10.96
C SER A 208 -7.52 3.75 9.99
N ASN A 209 -7.50 2.54 10.54
CA ASN A 209 -7.71 1.30 9.81
C ASN A 209 -9.14 0.83 9.98
N LEU A 210 -9.73 0.26 8.92
CA LEU A 210 -11.01 -0.42 9.01
C LEU A 210 -10.84 -1.65 9.91
N ILE A 211 -11.62 -1.70 10.98
CA ILE A 211 -11.66 -2.85 11.89
C ILE A 211 -12.75 -3.82 11.45
N GLU A 212 -13.96 -3.31 11.27
CA GLU A 212 -15.13 -4.13 10.95
C GLU A 212 -16.19 -3.32 10.20
N LYS A 213 -16.86 -3.96 9.23
CA LYS A 213 -18.14 -3.47 8.71
C LYS A 213 -19.24 -3.96 9.65
N LEU A 214 -20.11 -3.06 10.06
CA LEU A 214 -21.17 -3.38 11.00
C LEU A 214 -22.42 -3.91 10.28
N ARG A 215 -23.34 -4.48 11.05
CA ARG A 215 -24.56 -5.06 10.51
C ARG A 215 -25.44 -3.99 9.84
N TYR A 216 -25.56 -2.80 10.43
CA TYR A 216 -26.22 -1.59 9.92
C TYR A 216 -25.76 -0.36 10.71
N GLY A 217 -26.11 0.83 10.25
CA GLY A 217 -25.83 2.10 10.90
C GLY A 217 -26.80 2.44 12.03
N GLU A 218 -27.08 3.71 12.23
CA GLU A 218 -28.09 4.15 13.20
C GLU A 218 -29.48 3.63 12.81
N ASN A 219 -29.79 3.62 11.53
CA ASN A 219 -31.01 3.07 10.97
C ASN A 219 -30.70 1.80 10.15
N PRO A 220 -31.67 0.83 10.05
CA PRO A 220 -31.44 -0.45 9.39
C PRO A 220 -31.01 -0.40 7.93
N HIS A 221 -31.35 0.66 7.20
CA HIS A 221 -31.01 0.85 5.79
C HIS A 221 -29.65 1.52 5.57
N GLN A 222 -28.97 1.93 6.63
CA GLN A 222 -27.67 2.61 6.56
C GLN A 222 -26.54 1.62 6.70
N GLU A 223 -25.51 1.76 5.88
CA GLU A 223 -24.25 1.06 6.08
C GLU A 223 -23.40 1.77 7.13
N SER A 224 -22.64 1.00 7.90
CA SER A 224 -21.68 1.54 8.86
C SER A 224 -20.44 0.66 9.02
N ALA A 225 -19.39 1.26 9.55
CA ALA A 225 -18.13 0.59 9.80
C ALA A 225 -17.41 1.24 10.99
N ILE A 226 -16.57 0.46 11.63
CA ILE A 226 -15.68 0.93 12.69
C ILE A 226 -14.27 1.07 12.14
N TYR A 227 -13.66 2.19 12.46
CA TYR A 227 -12.25 2.49 12.19
C TYR A 227 -11.53 2.79 13.49
N SER A 228 -10.28 2.34 13.61
CA SER A 228 -9.42 2.63 14.76
C SER A 228 -7.99 2.94 14.31
N LYS A 229 -7.25 3.71 15.11
CA LYS A 229 -5.81 3.85 14.98
C LYS A 229 -5.10 2.54 15.34
N ASP A 230 -5.61 1.87 16.37
CA ASP A 230 -5.12 0.58 16.81
C ASP A 230 -5.72 -0.52 15.93
N LYS A 231 -4.96 -1.60 15.75
CA LYS A 231 -5.43 -2.75 14.96
C LYS A 231 -6.60 -3.50 15.60
N TYR A 232 -6.87 -3.24 16.88
CA TYR A 232 -7.90 -3.89 17.67
C TYR A 232 -8.61 -2.87 18.54
N LEU A 233 -9.91 -3.08 18.77
CA LEU A 233 -10.70 -2.23 19.66
C LEU A 233 -10.53 -2.57 21.15
N ASN A 234 -9.77 -3.62 21.49
CA ASN A 234 -9.70 -4.20 22.83
C ASN A 234 -11.08 -4.61 23.41
N ILE A 235 -12.02 -4.87 22.50
CA ILE A 235 -13.38 -5.34 22.79
C ILE A 235 -13.51 -6.71 22.15
N LYS A 236 -14.01 -7.69 22.90
CA LYS A 236 -14.27 -9.04 22.40
C LYS A 236 -15.73 -9.38 22.60
N GLN A 237 -16.44 -9.59 21.52
CA GLN A 237 -17.79 -10.16 21.56
C GLN A 237 -17.69 -11.64 21.89
N LEU A 238 -18.38 -12.08 22.96
CA LEU A 238 -18.36 -13.47 23.41
C LEU A 238 -19.51 -14.27 22.81
N ASN A 239 -20.64 -13.64 22.53
CA ASN A 239 -21.84 -14.31 22.01
C ASN A 239 -22.74 -13.30 21.29
N GLY A 240 -23.73 -13.79 20.55
CA GLY A 240 -24.75 -12.98 19.89
C GLY A 240 -24.50 -12.70 18.42
N LYS A 241 -25.41 -11.91 17.81
CA LYS A 241 -25.33 -11.49 16.40
C LYS A 241 -24.24 -10.41 16.21
N GLN A 242 -23.78 -10.23 14.97
CA GLN A 242 -22.87 -9.14 14.62
C GLN A 242 -23.42 -7.80 15.16
N LEU A 243 -22.52 -6.98 15.73
CA LEU A 243 -22.88 -5.72 16.34
C LEU A 243 -23.30 -4.68 15.28
N SER A 244 -24.22 -3.80 15.68
CA SER A 244 -24.62 -2.63 14.90
C SER A 244 -23.94 -1.37 15.43
N TYR A 245 -24.12 -0.25 14.73
CA TYR A 245 -23.71 1.07 15.19
C TYR A 245 -24.23 1.38 16.60
N ASN A 246 -25.52 1.16 16.85
CA ASN A 246 -26.13 1.43 18.15
C ASN A 246 -25.49 0.59 19.27
N ASN A 247 -25.18 -0.68 19.01
CA ASN A 247 -24.51 -1.51 20.02
C ASN A 247 -23.11 -0.97 20.37
N TYR A 248 -22.33 -0.51 19.37
CA TYR A 248 -21.04 0.11 19.64
C TYR A 248 -21.16 1.45 20.37
N ASN A 249 -22.17 2.25 20.04
CA ASN A 249 -22.44 3.49 20.74
C ASN A 249 -22.71 3.22 22.24
N ASP A 250 -23.56 2.23 22.55
CA ASP A 250 -23.83 1.78 23.90
C ASP A 250 -22.58 1.26 24.62
N ILE A 251 -21.75 0.45 23.95
CA ILE A 251 -20.48 -0.05 24.48
C ILE A 251 -19.54 1.09 24.84
N PHE A 252 -19.36 2.07 23.94
CA PHE A 252 -18.46 3.21 24.21
C PHE A 252 -19.00 4.13 25.30
N ALA A 253 -20.31 4.30 25.40
CA ALA A 253 -20.95 5.02 26.51
C ALA A 253 -20.69 4.28 27.83
N ALA A 254 -20.88 2.96 27.86
CA ALA A 254 -20.58 2.12 29.02
C ALA A 254 -19.12 2.23 29.47
N LEU A 255 -18.19 2.13 28.52
CA LEU A 255 -16.76 2.24 28.81
C LEU A 255 -16.39 3.63 29.34
N SER A 256 -17.03 4.67 28.84
CA SER A 256 -16.82 6.04 29.32
C SER A 256 -17.29 6.22 30.76
N ILE A 257 -18.46 5.67 31.12
CA ILE A 257 -18.98 5.70 32.47
C ILE A 257 -18.10 4.86 33.42
N THR A 258 -17.74 3.63 33.03
CA THR A 258 -16.89 2.75 33.87
C THR A 258 -15.53 3.35 34.18
N LYS A 259 -14.96 4.14 33.29
CA LYS A 259 -13.68 4.82 33.53
C LYS A 259 -13.74 5.88 34.64
N THR A 260 -14.90 6.39 34.95
CA THR A 260 -15.12 7.37 36.03
C THR A 260 -15.33 6.70 37.39
N LEU A 261 -15.59 5.39 37.43
CA LEU A 261 -15.79 4.66 38.66
C LEU A 261 -14.43 4.28 39.29
N PRO A 262 -14.33 4.30 40.63
CA PRO A 262 -13.18 3.72 41.33
C PRO A 262 -13.01 2.24 40.98
N ARG A 263 -11.76 1.72 41.04
CA ARG A 263 -11.50 0.30 40.77
C ARG A 263 -12.31 -0.59 41.72
N ASN A 264 -12.95 -1.60 41.17
CA ASN A 264 -13.74 -2.62 41.89
C ASN A 264 -15.01 -2.10 42.60
N VAL A 265 -15.60 -0.97 42.18
CA VAL A 265 -16.74 -0.33 42.83
C VAL A 265 -18.01 -0.31 41.97
N GLY A 266 -18.15 -1.17 41.02
CA GLY A 266 -19.41 -1.15 40.27
C GLY A 266 -19.48 -2.10 39.08
N THR A 267 -20.68 -2.37 38.64
CA THR A 267 -21.00 -3.12 37.42
C THR A 267 -21.95 -2.28 36.59
N LEU A 268 -21.70 -2.24 35.28
CA LEU A 268 -22.56 -1.55 34.33
C LEU A 268 -23.21 -2.58 33.39
N ILE A 269 -24.53 -2.53 33.32
CA ILE A 269 -25.33 -3.32 32.39
C ILE A 269 -26.08 -2.34 31.50
N ILE A 270 -25.92 -2.46 30.20
CA ILE A 270 -26.63 -1.64 29.21
C ILE A 270 -27.59 -2.53 28.44
N LYS A 271 -28.81 -2.06 28.34
CA LYS A 271 -29.85 -2.60 27.48
C LYS A 271 -30.31 -1.52 26.52
N HIS A 272 -30.30 -1.82 25.24
CA HIS A 272 -30.82 -0.97 24.16
C HIS A 272 -32.27 -1.30 23.89
#